data_8e5c5792a518d4acde7bf5c56eb9b6f0
#
_entry.id   8e5c5792a518d4acde7bf5c56eb9b6f0
#
_cell.length_a   1.000
_cell.length_b   1.000
_cell.length_c   1.000
_cell.angle_alpha   90.00
_cell.angle_beta   90.00
_cell.angle_gamma   90.00
#
_symmetry.space_group_name_H-M   'P 1'
#
loop_
_entity.id
_entity.type
_entity.pdbx_description
1 polymer ?
#
loop_
_entity_poly.entity_id
_entity_poly.type
_entity_poly.pdbx_seq_one_letter_code
_entity_poly.pdbx_strand_id
1 'polypeptide(L)'
;MPSYHDSEGSHSMTEAEIEETIEGFVQAARRCWESGFDGVEVWAAYHGIVDQFWTPWSNRRDDQWGGTLENRTRFSREIITRIRKLCGDDFIIGISVSDEPDFEVALQRESLAELIALHDRDQLIDYVSCGTGSYFDFYKLMPTFLYPERLATELSQTLKSAVSHALVTMESHVRTPENAEAVLSADQADLVSIVRGQIADPH
;
A
#
# COMPACT_ATOMS: atom_id res chain seq x y z
N MET A 1 -5.07 -18.30 -4.20
CA MET A 1 -6.19 -18.07 -3.26
C MET A 1 -7.49 -18.06 -4.03
N PRO A 2 -8.63 -18.55 -3.48
CA PRO A 2 -9.92 -18.30 -4.12
C PRO A 2 -10.17 -16.78 -4.17
N SER A 3 -10.76 -16.32 -5.24
CA SER A 3 -11.21 -14.93 -5.32
C SER A 3 -12.32 -14.68 -4.29
N TYR A 4 -12.35 -13.47 -3.71
CA TYR A 4 -13.45 -13.05 -2.85
C TYR A 4 -14.78 -12.99 -3.61
N HIS A 5 -14.72 -12.72 -4.91
CA HIS A 5 -15.89 -12.46 -5.75
C HIS A 5 -16.40 -13.66 -6.55
N ASP A 6 -15.60 -14.70 -6.68
CA ASP A 6 -15.96 -15.88 -7.47
C ASP A 6 -15.36 -17.16 -6.88
N SER A 7 -15.83 -18.29 -7.36
CA SER A 7 -15.42 -19.63 -6.92
C SER A 7 -14.15 -20.13 -7.61
N GLU A 8 -13.56 -19.36 -8.51
CA GLU A 8 -12.38 -19.77 -9.22
C GLU A 8 -11.13 -19.53 -8.36
N GLY A 9 -10.30 -20.54 -8.24
CA GLY A 9 -9.03 -20.45 -7.53
C GLY A 9 -7.98 -19.74 -8.39
N SER A 10 -7.16 -18.88 -7.76
CA SER A 10 -5.96 -18.36 -8.39
C SER A 10 -4.92 -19.47 -8.60
N HIS A 11 -4.10 -19.36 -9.63
CA HIS A 11 -2.91 -20.18 -9.82
C HIS A 11 -1.63 -19.45 -9.43
N SER A 12 -0.54 -20.19 -9.27
CA SER A 12 0.77 -19.58 -9.10
C SER A 12 1.24 -19.03 -10.44
N MET A 13 1.57 -17.74 -10.48
CA MET A 13 1.99 -17.07 -11.71
C MET A 13 3.30 -17.67 -12.24
N THR A 14 3.39 -17.82 -13.55
CA THR A 14 4.65 -18.07 -14.25
C THR A 14 5.50 -16.81 -14.28
N GLU A 15 6.79 -16.94 -14.60
CA GLU A 15 7.68 -15.78 -14.75
C GLU A 15 7.22 -14.84 -15.87
N ALA A 16 6.66 -15.37 -16.94
CA ALA A 16 6.10 -14.58 -18.05
C ALA A 16 4.87 -13.76 -17.60
N GLU A 17 3.98 -14.34 -16.81
CA GLU A 17 2.81 -13.62 -16.25
C GLU A 17 3.22 -12.55 -15.23
N ILE A 18 4.27 -12.81 -14.45
CA ILE A 18 4.84 -11.80 -13.53
C ILE A 18 5.36 -10.61 -14.34
N GLU A 19 6.16 -10.88 -15.37
CA GLU A 19 6.72 -9.83 -16.22
C GLU A 19 5.63 -9.04 -16.97
N GLU A 20 4.62 -9.72 -17.51
CA GLU A 20 3.47 -9.08 -18.15
C GLU A 20 2.69 -8.18 -17.16
N THR A 21 2.55 -8.64 -15.92
CA THR A 21 1.86 -7.87 -14.87
C THR A 21 2.68 -6.64 -14.47
N ILE A 22 3.99 -6.77 -14.27
CA ILE A 22 4.89 -5.63 -14.01
C ILE A 22 4.78 -4.61 -15.14
N GLU A 23 4.87 -5.06 -16.38
CA GLU A 23 4.75 -4.17 -17.55
C GLU A 23 3.37 -3.49 -17.59
N GLY A 24 2.30 -4.18 -17.21
CA GLY A 24 0.95 -3.62 -17.07
C GLY A 24 0.91 -2.41 -16.13
N PHE A 25 1.53 -2.50 -14.95
CA PHE A 25 1.67 -1.38 -14.01
C PHE A 25 2.47 -0.23 -14.61
N VAL A 26 3.60 -0.53 -15.24
CA VAL A 26 4.47 0.48 -15.88
C VAL A 26 3.74 1.23 -16.98
N GLN A 27 3.00 0.53 -17.83
CA GLN A 27 2.21 1.15 -18.90
C GLN A 27 1.01 1.95 -18.37
N ALA A 28 0.43 1.56 -17.23
CA ALA A 28 -0.60 2.34 -16.55
C ALA A 28 -0.02 3.67 -16.04
N ALA A 29 1.13 3.63 -15.35
CA ALA A 29 1.83 4.83 -14.90
C ALA A 29 2.25 5.74 -16.05
N ARG A 30 2.75 5.16 -17.14
CA ARG A 30 3.08 5.91 -18.36
C ARG A 30 1.89 6.69 -18.89
N ARG A 31 0.71 6.07 -18.99
CA ARG A 31 -0.52 6.74 -19.44
C ARG A 31 -0.92 7.90 -18.53
N CYS A 32 -0.77 7.74 -17.20
CA CYS A 32 -0.99 8.82 -16.24
C CYS A 32 -0.03 9.97 -16.48
N TRP A 33 1.27 9.69 -16.59
CA TRP A 33 2.30 10.69 -16.85
C TRP A 33 2.08 11.44 -18.18
N GLU A 34 1.82 10.72 -19.27
CA GLU A 34 1.52 11.32 -20.59
C GLU A 34 0.22 12.14 -20.57
N SER A 35 -0.69 11.86 -19.65
CA SER A 35 -1.94 12.62 -19.45
C SER A 35 -1.79 13.84 -18.53
N GLY A 36 -0.60 14.10 -17.99
CA GLY A 36 -0.29 15.26 -17.16
C GLY A 36 -0.63 15.06 -15.66
N PHE A 37 -0.74 13.83 -15.19
CA PHE A 37 -0.79 13.56 -13.74
C PHE A 37 0.60 13.75 -13.12
N ASP A 38 0.63 14.23 -11.88
CA ASP A 38 1.87 14.47 -11.13
C ASP A 38 2.48 13.20 -10.54
N GLY A 39 1.69 12.12 -10.43
CA GLY A 39 2.14 10.87 -9.85
C GLY A 39 1.13 9.74 -9.91
N VAL A 40 1.51 8.61 -9.34
CA VAL A 40 0.67 7.41 -9.17
C VAL A 40 0.89 6.78 -7.79
N GLU A 41 -0.10 6.06 -7.32
CA GLU A 41 0.02 5.21 -6.14
C GLU A 41 -0.07 3.74 -6.54
N VAL A 42 0.91 2.94 -6.13
CA VAL A 42 0.93 1.49 -6.32
C VAL A 42 0.13 0.85 -5.19
N TRP A 43 -0.92 0.16 -5.54
CA TRP A 43 -1.77 -0.48 -4.56
C TRP A 43 -1.18 -1.80 -4.06
N ALA A 44 -0.71 -1.79 -2.81
CA ALA A 44 -0.15 -2.93 -2.10
C ALA A 44 -0.93 -3.24 -0.80
N ALA A 45 -2.21 -2.89 -0.78
CA ALA A 45 -3.09 -3.06 0.36
C ALA A 45 -4.13 -4.18 0.14
N TYR A 46 -4.77 -4.59 1.22
CA TYR A 46 -6.02 -5.39 1.22
C TYR A 46 -5.93 -6.73 0.47
N HIS A 47 -4.80 -7.42 0.54
CA HIS A 47 -4.50 -8.63 -0.22
C HIS A 47 -4.58 -8.48 -1.74
N GLY A 48 -4.31 -7.28 -2.26
CA GLY A 48 -4.03 -7.05 -3.66
C GLY A 48 -2.80 -7.84 -4.13
N ILE A 49 -2.56 -7.88 -5.44
CA ILE A 49 -1.49 -8.74 -6.01
C ILE A 49 -0.11 -8.44 -5.41
N VAL A 50 0.22 -7.18 -5.11
CA VAL A 50 1.49 -6.79 -4.50
C VAL A 50 1.62 -7.36 -3.09
N ASP A 51 0.58 -7.19 -2.25
CA ASP A 51 0.52 -7.76 -0.90
C ASP A 51 0.63 -9.29 -0.93
N GLN A 52 0.01 -9.95 -1.92
CA GLN A 52 0.10 -11.40 -2.09
C GLN A 52 1.54 -11.88 -2.37
N PHE A 53 2.37 -11.07 -3.04
CA PHE A 53 3.80 -11.36 -3.18
C PHE A 53 4.56 -11.16 -1.87
N TRP A 54 4.17 -10.19 -1.04
CA TRP A 54 4.83 -9.88 0.23
C TRP A 54 4.54 -10.91 1.33
N THR A 55 3.30 -11.43 1.35
CA THR A 55 2.78 -12.27 2.44
C THR A 55 3.25 -13.72 2.30
N PRO A 56 3.98 -14.29 3.27
CA PRO A 56 4.45 -15.69 3.20
C PRO A 56 3.31 -16.72 3.12
N TRP A 57 2.13 -16.35 3.60
CA TRP A 57 0.97 -17.22 3.54
C TRP A 57 0.46 -17.47 2.12
N SER A 58 0.47 -16.46 1.26
CA SER A 58 0.07 -16.55 -0.15
C SER A 58 1.27 -16.84 -1.06
N ASN A 59 2.41 -16.19 -0.82
CA ASN A 59 3.63 -16.39 -1.59
C ASN A 59 4.46 -17.54 -1.02
N ARG A 60 4.24 -18.74 -1.56
CA ARG A 60 4.98 -19.96 -1.17
C ARG A 60 6.05 -20.34 -2.19
N ARG A 61 6.52 -19.37 -2.97
CA ARG A 61 7.55 -19.59 -3.99
C ARG A 61 8.92 -19.76 -3.33
N ASP A 62 9.76 -20.55 -3.96
CA ASP A 62 11.16 -20.80 -3.59
C ASP A 62 12.17 -20.25 -4.61
N ASP A 63 11.67 -19.48 -5.59
CA ASP A 63 12.45 -18.81 -6.62
C ASP A 63 12.78 -17.35 -6.23
N GLN A 64 13.29 -16.58 -7.19
CA GLN A 64 13.66 -15.17 -7.01
C GLN A 64 12.48 -14.24 -6.61
N TRP A 65 11.24 -14.69 -6.65
CA TRP A 65 10.03 -13.94 -6.32
C TRP A 65 9.45 -14.29 -4.95
N GLY A 66 10.08 -15.22 -4.20
CA GLY A 66 9.58 -15.70 -2.92
C GLY A 66 10.67 -16.07 -1.92
N GLY A 67 10.27 -16.57 -0.75
CA GLY A 67 11.17 -16.94 0.33
C GLY A 67 11.67 -15.74 1.15
N THR A 68 12.83 -15.17 0.84
CA THR A 68 13.42 -14.06 1.58
C THR A 68 12.62 -12.76 1.45
N LEU A 69 12.81 -11.82 2.36
CA LEU A 69 12.16 -10.51 2.34
C LEU A 69 12.50 -9.76 1.04
N GLU A 70 13.76 -9.75 0.62
CA GLU A 70 14.19 -9.15 -0.65
C GLU A 70 13.49 -9.74 -1.85
N ASN A 71 13.34 -11.06 -1.89
CA ASN A 71 12.67 -11.74 -3.00
C ASN A 71 11.19 -11.42 -3.02
N ARG A 72 10.51 -11.43 -1.87
CA ARG A 72 9.09 -11.09 -1.78
C ARG A 72 8.81 -9.63 -2.16
N THR A 73 9.72 -8.71 -1.88
CA THR A 73 9.60 -7.30 -2.30
C THR A 73 10.02 -7.04 -3.74
N ARG A 74 10.66 -8.00 -4.40
CA ARG A 74 11.15 -7.83 -5.78
C ARG A 74 10.07 -7.37 -6.74
N PHE A 75 8.88 -7.97 -6.66
CA PHE A 75 7.76 -7.62 -7.56
C PHE A 75 7.40 -6.14 -7.49
N SER A 76 7.16 -5.60 -6.31
CA SER A 76 6.84 -4.17 -6.11
C SER A 76 8.00 -3.26 -6.46
N ARG A 77 9.22 -3.65 -6.11
CA ARG A 77 10.42 -2.86 -6.39
C ARG A 77 10.73 -2.78 -7.88
N GLU A 78 10.54 -3.86 -8.63
CA GLU A 78 10.67 -3.86 -10.10
C GLU A 78 9.64 -2.92 -10.74
N ILE A 79 8.36 -2.99 -10.31
CA ILE A 79 7.32 -2.08 -10.77
C ILE A 79 7.75 -0.63 -10.56
N ILE A 80 8.08 -0.25 -9.33
CA ILE A 80 8.39 1.13 -8.96
C ILE A 80 9.67 1.62 -9.64
N THR A 81 10.71 0.78 -9.68
CA THR A 81 11.97 1.12 -10.35
C THR A 81 11.77 1.40 -11.85
N ARG A 82 10.94 0.59 -12.52
CA ARG A 82 10.65 0.80 -13.94
C ARG A 82 9.78 2.03 -14.18
N ILE A 83 8.81 2.32 -13.30
CA ILE A 83 8.02 3.56 -13.35
C ILE A 83 8.95 4.76 -13.16
N ARG A 84 9.80 4.78 -12.15
CA ARG A 84 10.77 5.85 -11.89
C ARG A 84 11.67 6.08 -13.08
N LYS A 85 12.21 5.00 -13.66
CA LYS A 85 13.06 5.08 -14.86
C LYS A 85 12.34 5.67 -16.09
N LEU A 86 11.05 5.38 -16.21
CA LEU A 86 10.25 5.82 -17.37
C LEU A 86 9.75 7.26 -17.24
N CYS A 87 9.22 7.60 -16.06
CA CYS A 87 8.53 8.87 -15.81
C CYS A 87 9.45 9.96 -15.23
N GLY A 88 10.63 9.59 -14.73
CA GLY A 88 11.62 10.51 -14.16
C GLY A 88 11.46 10.72 -12.64
N ASP A 89 12.42 11.48 -12.07
CA ASP A 89 12.52 11.66 -10.62
C ASP A 89 11.46 12.62 -10.06
N ASP A 90 10.93 13.52 -10.89
CA ASP A 90 9.88 14.47 -10.49
C ASP A 90 8.47 13.83 -10.43
N PHE A 91 8.30 12.61 -10.97
CA PHE A 91 7.00 11.92 -10.94
C PHE A 91 6.79 11.25 -9.59
N ILE A 92 5.76 11.67 -8.87
CA ILE A 92 5.48 11.19 -7.52
C ILE A 92 5.02 9.72 -7.55
N ILE A 93 5.64 8.87 -6.74
CA ILE A 93 5.27 7.46 -6.60
C ILE A 93 4.94 7.17 -5.14
N GLY A 94 3.65 6.92 -4.88
CA GLY A 94 3.18 6.41 -3.60
C GLY A 94 3.01 4.91 -3.59
N ILE A 95 2.88 4.35 -2.39
CA ILE A 95 2.47 2.97 -2.17
C ILE A 95 1.44 2.91 -1.05
N SER A 96 0.31 2.24 -1.27
CA SER A 96 -0.69 2.04 -0.22
C SER A 96 -0.53 0.68 0.43
N VAL A 97 -0.65 0.64 1.74
CA VAL A 97 -0.56 -0.57 2.56
C VAL A 97 -1.69 -0.62 3.58
N SER A 98 -2.02 -1.81 4.05
CA SER A 98 -2.97 -1.99 5.15
C SER A 98 -2.49 -3.08 6.10
N ASP A 99 -2.77 -2.90 7.38
CA ASP A 99 -2.60 -3.95 8.38
C ASP A 99 -3.93 -4.65 8.68
N GLU A 100 -3.83 -5.88 9.13
CA GLU A 100 -4.95 -6.68 9.61
C GLU A 100 -4.50 -7.47 10.86
N PRO A 101 -4.34 -6.79 12.00
CA PRO A 101 -3.73 -7.39 13.19
C PRO A 101 -4.52 -8.55 13.79
N ASP A 102 -5.81 -8.66 13.48
CA ASP A 102 -6.67 -9.73 13.97
C ASP A 102 -6.58 -11.03 13.14
N PHE A 103 -5.82 -10.99 12.04
CA PHE A 103 -5.60 -12.15 11.17
C PHE A 103 -4.13 -12.55 11.17
N GLU A 104 -3.82 -13.70 11.75
CA GLU A 104 -2.46 -14.23 11.86
C GLU A 104 -1.76 -14.41 10.50
N VAL A 105 -2.54 -14.68 9.44
CA VAL A 105 -2.02 -14.90 8.09
C VAL A 105 -1.73 -13.59 7.33
N ALA A 106 -2.26 -12.47 7.79
CA ALA A 106 -2.01 -11.17 7.21
C ALA A 106 -0.64 -10.61 7.62
N LEU A 107 -0.13 -9.65 6.87
CA LEU A 107 1.09 -8.93 7.23
C LEU A 107 0.83 -8.10 8.49
N GLN A 108 1.67 -8.32 9.49
CA GLN A 108 1.67 -7.53 10.71
C GLN A 108 2.46 -6.24 10.51
N ARG A 109 2.22 -5.23 11.35
CA ARG A 109 2.80 -3.87 11.24
C ARG A 109 4.31 -3.89 11.16
N GLU A 110 4.96 -4.70 11.96
CA GLU A 110 6.42 -4.83 12.00
C GLU A 110 6.95 -5.36 10.66
N SER A 111 6.28 -6.35 10.07
CA SER A 111 6.63 -6.87 8.76
C SER A 111 6.41 -5.84 7.66
N LEU A 112 5.31 -5.08 7.73
CA LEU A 112 5.07 -3.96 6.81
C LEU A 112 6.15 -2.89 6.94
N ALA A 113 6.57 -2.56 8.16
CA ALA A 113 7.65 -1.61 8.40
C ALA A 113 8.97 -2.05 7.75
N GLU A 114 9.34 -3.33 7.89
CA GLU A 114 10.54 -3.88 7.23
C GLU A 114 10.43 -3.82 5.69
N LEU A 115 9.27 -4.18 5.13
CA LEU A 115 9.00 -4.12 3.69
C LEU A 115 9.09 -2.70 3.16
N ILE A 116 8.47 -1.74 3.83
CA ILE A 116 8.46 -0.34 3.42
C ILE A 116 9.84 0.30 3.60
N ALA A 117 10.56 -0.02 4.67
CA ALA A 117 11.93 0.46 4.87
C ALA A 117 12.88 0.05 3.74
N LEU A 118 12.66 -1.12 3.08
CA LEU A 118 13.45 -1.51 1.90
C LEU A 118 13.16 -0.61 0.69
N HIS A 119 11.92 -0.16 0.50
CA HIS A 119 11.55 0.76 -0.57
C HIS A 119 12.05 2.18 -0.28
N ASP A 120 11.93 2.62 0.96
CA ASP A 120 12.37 3.93 1.45
C ASP A 120 13.90 4.10 1.38
N ARG A 121 14.65 3.09 1.83
CA ARG A 121 16.12 3.09 1.81
C ARG A 121 16.69 3.36 0.41
N ASP A 122 16.05 2.79 -0.60
CA ASP A 122 16.47 2.93 -1.99
C ASP A 122 15.76 4.11 -2.69
N GLN A 123 15.06 4.97 -1.93
CA GLN A 123 14.32 6.16 -2.37
C GLN A 123 13.37 5.86 -3.55
N LEU A 124 12.74 4.71 -3.51
CA LEU A 124 11.84 4.28 -4.58
C LEU A 124 10.46 4.94 -4.48
N ILE A 125 10.03 5.28 -3.27
CA ILE A 125 8.71 5.85 -2.98
C ILE A 125 8.83 7.23 -2.35
N ASP A 126 7.89 8.11 -2.68
CA ASP A 126 7.81 9.46 -2.13
C ASP A 126 6.86 9.54 -0.93
N TYR A 127 5.86 8.64 -0.88
CA TYR A 127 4.98 8.50 0.28
C TYR A 127 4.43 7.08 0.42
N VAL A 128 3.96 6.77 1.62
CA VAL A 128 3.21 5.55 1.93
C VAL A 128 1.85 5.90 2.54
N SER A 129 0.78 5.31 2.01
CA SER A 129 -0.60 5.48 2.47
C SER A 129 -0.99 4.33 3.40
N CYS A 130 -1.42 4.65 4.61
CA CYS A 130 -1.73 3.69 5.67
C CYS A 130 -3.22 3.49 5.83
N GLY A 131 -3.75 2.36 5.36
CA GLY A 131 -5.10 1.90 5.58
C GLY A 131 -5.20 0.82 6.66
N THR A 132 -6.38 0.32 6.90
CA THR A 132 -6.65 -0.80 7.83
C THR A 132 -7.66 -1.77 7.26
N GLY A 133 -7.59 -3.02 7.72
CA GLY A 133 -8.48 -4.08 7.28
C GLY A 133 -8.04 -4.73 5.97
N SER A 134 -8.83 -5.70 5.57
CA SER A 134 -8.58 -6.48 4.36
C SER A 134 -9.89 -7.06 3.84
N TYR A 135 -9.81 -7.86 2.79
CA TYR A 135 -10.96 -8.65 2.35
C TYR A 135 -11.36 -9.77 3.32
N PHE A 136 -10.55 -10.04 4.34
CA PHE A 136 -10.93 -10.95 5.44
C PHE A 136 -11.77 -10.24 6.50
N ASP A 137 -11.54 -8.94 6.73
CA ASP A 137 -12.36 -8.08 7.59
C ASP A 137 -12.78 -6.82 6.81
N PHE A 138 -13.77 -7.01 5.95
CA PHE A 138 -14.27 -5.98 5.07
C PHE A 138 -14.85 -4.76 5.81
N TYR A 139 -15.30 -4.96 7.05
CA TYR A 139 -15.86 -3.87 7.87
C TYR A 139 -14.80 -2.86 8.31
N LYS A 140 -13.55 -3.30 8.52
CA LYS A 140 -12.44 -2.37 8.80
C LYS A 140 -11.96 -1.65 7.55
N LEU A 141 -12.03 -2.30 6.39
CA LEU A 141 -11.71 -1.70 5.11
C LEU A 141 -12.65 -0.54 4.78
N MET A 142 -13.94 -0.69 5.09
CA MET A 142 -14.96 0.36 4.91
C MET A 142 -15.66 0.67 6.23
N PRO A 143 -14.97 1.30 7.20
CA PRO A 143 -15.50 1.51 8.53
C PRO A 143 -16.70 2.46 8.50
N THR A 144 -17.74 2.08 9.23
CA THR A 144 -18.93 2.90 9.46
C THR A 144 -18.75 3.77 10.72
N PHE A 145 -19.78 4.55 11.06
CA PHE A 145 -19.80 5.35 12.31
C PHE A 145 -19.68 4.52 13.61
N LEU A 146 -19.82 3.19 13.52
CA LEU A 146 -19.66 2.27 14.66
C LEU A 146 -18.18 2.01 15.01
N TYR A 147 -17.28 2.31 14.09
CA TYR A 147 -15.83 2.18 14.32
C TYR A 147 -15.25 3.48 14.88
N PRO A 148 -14.22 3.39 15.72
CA PRO A 148 -13.49 4.57 16.17
C PRO A 148 -12.87 5.30 14.98
N GLU A 149 -12.62 6.58 15.15
CA GLU A 149 -11.88 7.37 14.18
C GLU A 149 -10.38 7.08 14.26
N ARG A 150 -9.65 7.38 13.18
CA ARG A 150 -8.19 7.25 13.09
C ARG A 150 -7.71 5.80 13.29
N LEU A 151 -8.34 4.85 12.62
CA LEU A 151 -8.04 3.42 12.75
C LEU A 151 -6.59 3.05 12.40
N ALA A 152 -5.97 3.76 11.45
CA ALA A 152 -4.60 3.48 11.00
C ALA A 152 -3.51 4.13 11.87
N THR A 153 -3.82 4.69 13.04
CA THR A 153 -2.86 5.41 13.88
C THR A 153 -1.63 4.57 14.22
N GLU A 154 -1.84 3.34 14.67
CA GLU A 154 -0.71 2.49 15.08
C GLU A 154 0.16 2.08 13.89
N LEU A 155 -0.45 1.80 12.74
CA LEU A 155 0.28 1.51 11.52
C LEU A 155 1.08 2.73 11.05
N SER A 156 0.46 3.90 10.96
CA SER A 156 1.15 5.11 10.50
C SER A 156 2.32 5.50 11.39
N GLN A 157 2.18 5.41 12.73
CA GLN A 157 3.27 5.64 13.67
C GLN A 157 4.41 4.63 13.50
N THR A 158 4.07 3.36 13.28
CA THR A 158 5.07 2.31 13.05
C THR A 158 5.86 2.59 11.77
N LEU A 159 5.16 2.90 10.67
CA LEU A 159 5.81 3.22 9.40
C LEU A 159 6.61 4.52 9.47
N LYS A 160 6.10 5.54 10.14
CA LYS A 160 6.82 6.80 10.33
C LYS A 160 8.15 6.62 11.07
N SER A 161 8.21 5.64 11.97
CA SER A 161 9.46 5.28 12.65
C SER A 161 10.43 4.46 11.78
N ALA A 162 9.96 3.90 10.67
CA ALA A 162 10.73 3.01 9.81
C ALA A 162 11.24 3.68 8.52
N VAL A 163 10.63 4.80 8.11
CA VAL A 163 11.01 5.54 6.91
C VAL A 163 11.83 6.78 7.25
N SER A 164 12.63 7.25 6.30
CA SER A 164 13.46 8.44 6.44
C SER A 164 13.35 9.42 5.26
N HIS A 165 12.85 8.95 4.13
CA HIS A 165 12.66 9.72 2.90
C HIS A 165 11.18 9.91 2.59
N ALA A 166 10.41 8.83 2.56
CA ALA A 166 9.00 8.85 2.23
C ALA A 166 8.15 9.53 3.31
N LEU A 167 7.13 10.28 2.90
CA LEU A 167 6.11 10.81 3.80
C LEU A 167 5.09 9.73 4.13
N VAL A 168 4.52 9.80 5.33
CA VAL A 168 3.47 8.86 5.77
C VAL A 168 2.12 9.54 5.75
N THR A 169 1.17 8.96 5.02
CA THR A 169 -0.22 9.41 4.95
C THR A 169 -1.11 8.49 5.77
N MET A 170 -1.88 9.05 6.69
CA MET A 170 -2.93 8.29 7.38
C MET A 170 -4.25 8.41 6.63
N GLU A 171 -4.83 7.27 6.29
CA GLU A 171 -6.23 7.13 5.90
C GLU A 171 -7.03 6.40 7.01
N SER A 172 -8.10 5.75 6.66
CA SER A 172 -8.94 4.97 7.56
C SER A 172 -9.60 5.78 8.67
N HIS A 173 -10.74 6.36 8.27
CA HIS A 173 -11.68 6.99 9.19
C HIS A 173 -11.20 8.30 9.85
N VAL A 174 -10.39 9.08 9.15
CA VAL A 174 -10.23 10.51 9.43
C VAL A 174 -11.38 11.24 8.76
N ARG A 175 -12.30 11.83 9.54
CA ARG A 175 -13.57 12.35 9.01
C ARG A 175 -13.71 13.85 9.07
N THR A 176 -12.98 14.50 9.97
CA THR A 176 -13.10 15.93 10.20
C THR A 176 -11.75 16.62 10.18
N PRO A 177 -11.69 17.94 9.91
CA PRO A 177 -10.45 18.72 10.02
C PRO A 177 -9.82 18.62 11.40
N GLU A 178 -10.61 18.60 12.48
CA GLU A 178 -10.11 18.49 13.85
C GLU A 178 -9.39 17.16 14.10
N ASN A 179 -9.91 16.07 13.51
CA ASN A 179 -9.23 14.77 13.56
C ASN A 179 -7.95 14.75 12.75
N ALA A 180 -7.93 15.40 11.60
CA ALA A 180 -6.74 15.57 10.78
C ALA A 180 -5.67 16.36 11.54
N GLU A 181 -6.04 17.51 12.12
CA GLU A 181 -5.14 18.32 12.92
C GLU A 181 -4.57 17.57 14.13
N ALA A 182 -5.42 16.76 14.80
CA ALA A 182 -4.97 15.95 15.94
C ALA A 182 -3.94 14.89 15.52
N VAL A 183 -4.05 14.29 14.34
CA VAL A 183 -3.08 13.35 13.79
C VAL A 183 -1.74 14.03 13.52
N LEU A 184 -1.77 15.16 12.82
CA LEU A 184 -0.57 15.91 12.42
C LEU A 184 0.14 16.51 13.64
N SER A 185 -0.60 17.14 14.56
CA SER A 185 -0.06 17.73 15.78
C SER A 185 0.55 16.71 16.74
N ALA A 186 0.05 15.47 16.72
CA ALA A 186 0.60 14.35 17.49
C ALA A 186 1.76 13.63 16.79
N ASP A 187 2.19 14.10 15.63
CA ASP A 187 3.25 13.51 14.81
C ASP A 187 2.97 12.03 14.44
N GLN A 188 1.68 11.70 14.22
CA GLN A 188 1.24 10.34 13.88
C GLN A 188 1.33 10.04 12.39
N ALA A 189 1.30 11.07 11.56
CA ALA A 189 1.50 11.03 10.11
C ALA A 189 1.98 12.39 9.61
N ASP A 190 2.46 12.47 8.38
CA ASP A 190 2.84 13.71 7.70
C ASP A 190 1.67 14.30 6.90
N LEU A 191 0.79 13.42 6.43
CA LEU A 191 -0.37 13.73 5.61
C LEU A 191 -1.59 12.96 6.13
N VAL A 192 -2.79 13.44 5.81
CA VAL A 192 -4.04 12.74 6.08
C VAL A 192 -4.92 12.69 4.83
N SER A 193 -5.63 11.58 4.66
CA SER A 193 -6.56 11.36 3.55
C SER A 193 -8.00 11.39 4.05
N ILE A 194 -8.82 12.29 3.49
CA ILE A 194 -10.24 12.44 3.80
C ILE A 194 -11.03 12.34 2.50
N VAL A 195 -11.85 11.32 2.35
CA VAL A 195 -12.66 11.11 1.15
C VAL A 195 -14.14 11.42 1.43
N ARG A 196 -14.76 10.69 2.37
CA ARG A 196 -16.20 10.81 2.63
C ARG A 196 -16.61 12.17 3.18
N GLY A 197 -15.75 12.79 3.98
CA GLY A 197 -15.96 14.16 4.47
C GLY A 197 -16.04 15.14 3.31
N GLN A 198 -15.10 15.07 2.37
CA GLN A 198 -15.05 15.93 1.19
C GLN A 198 -16.24 15.71 0.22
N ILE A 199 -16.76 14.47 0.14
CA ILE A 199 -17.97 14.18 -0.66
C ILE A 199 -19.21 14.79 0.01
N ALA A 200 -19.29 14.72 1.35
CA ALA A 200 -20.43 15.22 2.11
C ALA A 200 -20.46 16.76 2.18
N ASP A 201 -19.30 17.36 2.36
CA ASP A 201 -19.12 18.82 2.42
C ASP A 201 -17.75 19.18 1.80
N PRO A 202 -17.73 19.68 0.55
CA PRO A 202 -16.49 20.04 -0.15
C PRO A 202 -15.97 21.44 0.21
N HIS A 203 -16.66 22.17 1.09
CA HIS A 203 -16.33 23.52 1.55
C HIS A 203 -15.95 23.50 3.01
#